data_e7472e018112efeec6e9a2f7c66e5513
#
_entry.id   e7472e018112efeec6e9a2f7c66e5513
#
_cell.length_a   1.000
_cell.length_b   1.000
_cell.length_c   1.000
_cell.angle_alpha   90.00
_cell.angle_beta   90.00
_cell.angle_gamma   90.00
#
_symmetry.space_group_name_H-M   'P 1'
#
loop_
_entity.id
_entity.type
_entity.pdbx_description
1 polymer ?
#
loop_
_entity_poly.entity_id
_entity_poly.type
_entity_poly.pdbx_seq_one_letter_code
_entity_poly.pdbx_strand_id
1 'polypeptide(L)'
;MVVEVEPLPNMAAGEARWGLASWAPTGGSRRVPAAPDPARAAAVALKAAAGRSLVLVVRDAHRSLATQHLVTAVLAERPDTVLVEMGLPYWRPPEGTCQTYLATFGASRANAQAAAEFLGLTALRPAPR
;
A
#
# COMPACT_ATOMS: atom_id res chain seq x y z
N MET A 1 -6.77 -8.29 1.53
CA MET A 1 -6.99 -7.19 0.56
C MET A 1 -5.73 -6.35 0.48
N VAL A 2 -5.18 -6.20 -0.69
CA VAL A 2 -4.09 -5.27 -1.00
C VAL A 2 -4.70 -4.01 -1.61
N VAL A 3 -4.53 -2.88 -0.96
CA VAL A 3 -4.97 -1.58 -1.50
C VAL A 3 -3.72 -0.77 -1.85
N GLU A 4 -3.58 -0.45 -3.12
CA GLU A 4 -2.48 0.38 -3.61
C GLU A 4 -2.97 1.81 -3.79
N VAL A 5 -2.30 2.74 -3.14
CA VAL A 5 -2.53 4.17 -3.36
C VAL A 5 -1.78 4.60 -4.61
N GLU A 6 -2.49 5.24 -5.53
CA GLU A 6 -1.87 5.73 -6.76
C GLU A 6 -0.78 6.74 -6.43
N PRO A 7 0.45 6.54 -6.93
CA PRO A 7 1.51 7.52 -6.72
C PRO A 7 1.23 8.79 -7.51
N LEU A 8 1.83 9.91 -7.05
CA LEU A 8 1.78 11.15 -7.81
C LEU A 8 2.46 10.93 -9.17
N PRO A 9 1.91 11.50 -10.23
CA PRO A 9 2.53 11.45 -11.54
C PRO A 9 3.95 12.02 -11.47
N ASN A 10 4.93 11.27 -11.97
CA ASN A 10 6.29 11.70 -12.07
C ASN A 10 6.79 11.40 -13.49
N MET A 11 6.96 12.45 -14.29
CA MET A 11 7.37 12.32 -15.67
C MET A 11 8.79 11.74 -15.83
N ALA A 12 9.64 11.89 -14.81
CA ALA A 12 11.03 11.41 -14.87
C ALA A 12 11.15 9.93 -14.53
N ALA A 13 10.25 9.38 -13.73
CA ALA A 13 10.31 7.99 -13.25
C ALA A 13 9.46 7.02 -14.05
N GLY A 14 8.63 7.52 -14.99
CA GLY A 14 7.63 6.71 -15.67
C GLY A 14 6.56 6.20 -14.72
N GLU A 15 5.70 5.31 -15.20
CA GLU A 15 4.72 4.66 -14.35
C GLU A 15 5.40 3.58 -13.48
N ALA A 16 5.32 3.74 -12.19
CA ALA A 16 5.72 2.69 -11.27
C ALA A 16 4.73 1.54 -11.36
N ARG A 17 5.15 0.44 -11.94
CA ARG A 17 4.27 -0.68 -12.27
C ARG A 17 4.30 -1.79 -11.21
N TRP A 18 5.25 -1.76 -10.30
CA TRP A 18 5.48 -2.83 -9.36
C TRP A 18 4.96 -2.48 -7.98
N GLY A 19 3.76 -2.92 -7.70
CA GLY A 19 3.19 -2.96 -6.37
C GLY A 19 2.96 -4.41 -5.94
N LEU A 20 2.11 -4.64 -4.96
CA LEU A 20 1.82 -5.96 -4.44
C LEU A 20 0.58 -6.61 -5.06
N ALA A 21 -0.13 -5.92 -5.95
CA ALA A 21 -1.35 -6.41 -6.57
C ALA A 21 -1.14 -7.72 -7.32
N SER A 22 0.01 -7.89 -7.97
CA SER A 22 0.36 -9.10 -8.71
C SER A 22 0.47 -10.35 -7.83
N TRP A 23 0.69 -10.17 -6.53
CA TRP A 23 0.77 -11.27 -5.55
C TRP A 23 -0.50 -11.44 -4.73
N ALA A 24 -1.49 -10.58 -4.91
CA ALA A 24 -2.77 -10.72 -4.25
C ALA A 24 -3.60 -11.83 -4.92
N PRO A 25 -4.46 -12.53 -4.15
CA PRO A 25 -5.40 -13.46 -4.76
C PRO A 25 -6.40 -12.74 -5.67
N THR A 26 -7.06 -13.46 -6.56
CA THR A 26 -8.08 -12.90 -7.45
C THR A 26 -9.14 -12.14 -6.64
N GLY A 27 -9.41 -10.89 -7.02
CA GLY A 27 -10.32 -10.01 -6.27
C GLY A 27 -9.75 -9.49 -4.95
N GLY A 28 -8.47 -9.74 -4.68
CA GLY A 28 -7.79 -9.33 -3.44
C GLY A 28 -6.99 -8.04 -3.55
N SER A 29 -7.12 -7.29 -4.63
CA SER A 29 -6.41 -6.02 -4.79
C SER A 29 -7.31 -4.90 -5.31
N ARG A 30 -6.98 -3.68 -4.94
CA ARG A 30 -7.66 -2.48 -5.43
C ARG A 30 -6.70 -1.30 -5.46
N ARG A 31 -6.83 -0.45 -6.45
CA ARG A 31 -6.08 0.80 -6.55
C ARG A 31 -7.00 1.97 -6.23
N VAL A 32 -6.53 2.93 -5.44
CA VAL A 32 -7.29 4.12 -5.06
C VAL A 32 -6.44 5.38 -5.21
N PRO A 33 -7.00 6.48 -5.75
CA PRO A 33 -6.31 7.77 -5.74
C PRO A 33 -6.52 8.45 -4.38
N ALA A 34 -5.46 9.00 -3.80
CA ALA A 34 -5.57 9.76 -2.56
C ALA A 34 -6.18 11.15 -2.77
N ALA A 35 -5.83 11.79 -3.89
CA ALA A 35 -6.37 13.10 -4.24
C ALA A 35 -7.56 12.95 -5.19
N PRO A 36 -8.50 13.90 -5.22
CA PRO A 36 -8.57 15.12 -4.38
C PRO A 36 -9.19 14.91 -3.00
N ASP A 37 -9.75 13.75 -2.71
CA ASP A 37 -10.50 13.49 -1.47
C ASP A 37 -9.91 12.28 -0.74
N PRO A 38 -8.91 12.49 0.13
CA PRO A 38 -8.28 11.39 0.86
C PRO A 38 -9.22 10.69 1.84
N ALA A 39 -10.19 11.39 2.41
CA ALA A 39 -11.17 10.78 3.31
C ALA A 39 -12.07 9.77 2.57
N ARG A 40 -12.50 10.12 1.37
CA ARG A 40 -13.27 9.20 0.52
C ARG A 40 -12.42 8.01 0.09
N ALA A 41 -11.17 8.25 -0.30
CA ALA A 41 -10.24 7.19 -0.65
C ALA A 41 -10.02 6.22 0.51
N ALA A 42 -9.87 6.73 1.74
CA ALA A 42 -9.79 5.91 2.94
C ALA A 42 -11.05 5.06 3.14
N ALA A 43 -12.22 5.65 2.97
CA ALA A 43 -13.49 4.92 3.10
C ALA A 43 -13.60 3.80 2.06
N VAL A 44 -13.17 4.04 0.83
CA VAL A 44 -13.15 3.03 -0.23
C VAL A 44 -12.20 1.88 0.14
N ALA A 45 -11.01 2.19 0.65
CA ALA A 45 -10.03 1.19 1.08
C ALA A 45 -10.58 0.33 2.24
N LEU A 46 -11.17 0.95 3.24
CA LEU A 46 -11.76 0.27 4.40
C LEU A 46 -12.91 -0.64 4.00
N LYS A 47 -13.78 -0.18 3.09
CA LYS A 47 -14.89 -0.97 2.57
C LYS A 47 -14.38 -2.18 1.78
N ALA A 48 -13.38 -1.98 0.93
CA ALA A 48 -12.77 -3.07 0.16
C ALA A 48 -12.15 -4.14 1.05
N ALA A 49 -11.62 -3.75 2.21
CA ALA A 49 -10.98 -4.64 3.17
C ALA A 49 -11.94 -5.21 4.23
N ALA A 50 -13.22 -4.92 4.16
CA ALA A 50 -14.17 -5.39 5.15
C ALA A 50 -14.13 -6.93 5.30
N GLY A 51 -13.93 -7.41 6.53
CA GLY A 51 -13.81 -8.84 6.83
C GLY A 51 -12.49 -9.49 6.39
N ARG A 52 -11.51 -8.71 5.96
CA ARG A 52 -10.20 -9.18 5.50
C ARG A 52 -9.06 -8.44 6.18
N SER A 53 -7.88 -9.04 6.19
CA SER A 53 -6.64 -8.31 6.51
C SER A 53 -6.36 -7.26 5.43
N LEU A 54 -5.87 -6.10 5.84
CA LEU A 54 -5.57 -4.99 4.94
C LEU A 54 -4.08 -4.76 4.85
N VAL A 55 -3.56 -4.79 3.63
CA VAL A 55 -2.22 -4.32 3.27
C VAL A 55 -2.39 -3.04 2.47
N LEU A 56 -1.91 -1.93 3.00
CA LEU A 56 -1.99 -0.62 2.35
C LEU A 56 -0.61 -0.29 1.79
N VAL A 57 -0.53 -0.13 0.49
CA VAL A 57 0.72 0.12 -0.23
C VAL A 57 0.75 1.58 -0.68
N VAL A 58 1.80 2.28 -0.27
CA VAL A 58 2.06 3.65 -0.67
C VAL A 58 3.44 3.77 -1.28
N ARG A 59 3.68 4.85 -2.00
CA ARG A 59 4.99 5.17 -2.55
C ARG A 59 5.28 6.65 -2.37
N ASP A 60 6.41 6.94 -1.72
CA ASP A 60 6.86 8.31 -1.44
C ASP A 60 5.77 9.16 -0.76
N ALA A 61 5.17 8.62 0.30
CA ALA A 61 4.10 9.30 1.05
C ALA A 61 4.53 10.66 1.59
N HIS A 62 5.84 10.89 1.81
CA HIS A 62 6.37 12.19 2.25
C HIS A 62 6.11 13.31 1.24
N ARG A 63 5.84 12.98 -0.02
CA ARG A 63 5.60 13.93 -1.12
C ARG A 63 4.12 14.27 -1.32
N SER A 64 3.21 13.64 -0.60
CA SER A 64 1.77 13.79 -0.81
C SER A 64 1.01 13.90 0.51
N LEU A 65 0.56 15.10 0.84
CA LEU A 65 -0.32 15.30 2.00
C LEU A 65 -1.60 14.48 1.89
N ALA A 66 -2.16 14.35 0.69
CA ALA A 66 -3.35 13.53 0.48
C ALA A 66 -3.10 12.07 0.85
N THR A 67 -1.95 11.50 0.45
CA THR A 67 -1.57 10.14 0.83
C THR A 67 -1.40 10.02 2.34
N GLN A 68 -0.74 10.99 2.98
CA GLN A 68 -0.57 11.00 4.45
C GLN A 68 -1.91 11.03 5.18
N HIS A 69 -2.85 11.85 4.72
CA HIS A 69 -4.19 11.93 5.28
C HIS A 69 -4.97 10.63 5.09
N LEU A 70 -4.87 10.02 3.92
CA LEU A 70 -5.48 8.73 3.64
C LEU A 70 -4.97 7.64 4.59
N VAL A 71 -3.65 7.53 4.73
CA VAL A 71 -3.01 6.55 5.62
C VAL A 71 -3.46 6.76 7.07
N THR A 72 -3.43 8.01 7.53
CA THR A 72 -3.84 8.34 8.89
C THR A 72 -5.31 7.96 9.15
N ALA A 73 -6.19 8.25 8.20
CA ALA A 73 -7.61 7.90 8.31
C ALA A 73 -7.84 6.38 8.34
N VAL A 74 -7.13 5.63 7.50
CA VAL A 74 -7.23 4.17 7.48
C VAL A 74 -6.73 3.57 8.80
N LEU A 75 -5.58 4.02 9.29
CA LEU A 75 -5.01 3.51 10.54
C LEU A 75 -5.85 3.86 11.78
N ALA A 76 -6.57 4.97 11.77
CA ALA A 76 -7.49 5.32 12.85
C ALA A 76 -8.61 4.28 13.01
N GLU A 77 -9.11 3.73 11.91
CA GLU A 77 -10.16 2.71 11.89
C GLU A 77 -9.59 1.28 11.98
N ARG A 78 -8.45 1.04 11.37
CA ARG A 78 -7.79 -0.27 11.25
C ARG A 78 -6.33 -0.19 11.65
N PRO A 79 -5.99 -0.09 12.94
CA PRO A 79 -4.58 -0.06 13.39
C PRO A 79 -3.81 -1.35 13.08
N ASP A 80 -4.51 -2.45 12.80
CA ASP A 80 -3.94 -3.72 12.36
C ASP A 80 -3.51 -3.72 10.88
N THR A 81 -3.74 -2.64 10.15
CA THR A 81 -3.31 -2.50 8.75
C THR A 81 -1.79 -2.64 8.64
N VAL A 82 -1.34 -3.46 7.70
CA VAL A 82 0.07 -3.51 7.30
C VAL A 82 0.32 -2.38 6.32
N LEU A 83 1.18 -1.43 6.69
CA LEU A 83 1.57 -0.32 5.82
C LEU A 83 2.88 -0.65 5.12
N VAL A 84 2.88 -0.63 3.80
CA VAL A 84 4.07 -0.87 2.97
C VAL A 84 4.42 0.41 2.22
N GLU A 85 5.60 0.97 2.51
CA GLU A 85 6.17 2.10 1.78
C GLU A 85 7.16 1.57 0.74
N MET A 86 6.83 1.69 -0.53
CA MET A 86 7.67 1.19 -1.62
C MET A 86 8.55 2.27 -2.25
N GLY A 87 8.63 3.43 -1.65
CA GLY A 87 9.54 4.50 -2.02
C GLY A 87 10.51 4.79 -0.87
N LEU A 88 10.85 6.08 -0.72
CA LEU A 88 11.71 6.53 0.38
C LEU A 88 10.88 6.76 1.65
N PRO A 89 11.25 6.15 2.78
CA PRO A 89 10.46 6.21 4.00
C PRO A 89 10.72 7.49 4.81
N TYR A 90 10.63 8.65 4.19
CA TYR A 90 10.87 9.93 4.85
C TYR A 90 9.69 10.43 5.66
N TRP A 91 8.52 9.85 5.48
CA TRP A 91 7.36 10.09 6.31
C TRP A 91 6.86 8.77 6.89
N ARG A 92 6.52 8.79 8.15
CA ARG A 92 5.87 7.69 8.84
C ARG A 92 4.62 8.19 9.54
N PRO A 93 3.58 7.36 9.69
CA PRO A 93 2.46 7.71 10.55
C PRO A 93 2.95 7.92 12.00
N PRO A 94 2.20 8.68 12.81
CA PRO A 94 2.56 8.91 14.20
C PRO A 94 2.84 7.60 14.95
N GLU A 95 3.82 7.61 15.84
CA GLU A 95 4.20 6.45 16.63
C GLU A 95 2.99 5.87 17.39
N GLY A 96 2.88 4.55 17.40
CA GLY A 96 1.79 3.84 18.07
C GLY A 96 0.51 3.71 17.23
N THR A 97 0.40 4.35 16.06
CA THR A 97 -0.78 4.26 15.20
C THR A 97 -0.71 3.13 14.18
N CYS A 98 0.49 2.63 13.89
CA CYS A 98 0.73 1.57 12.91
C CYS A 98 1.47 0.41 13.58
N GLN A 99 0.86 -0.77 13.61
CA GLN A 99 1.46 -1.96 14.23
C GLN A 99 2.54 -2.58 13.35
N THR A 100 2.36 -2.56 12.04
CA THR A 100 3.30 -3.17 11.09
C THR A 100 3.59 -2.20 9.95
N TYR A 101 4.84 -1.79 9.88
CA TYR A 101 5.35 -0.91 8.83
C TYR A 101 6.51 -1.60 8.13
N LEU A 102 6.45 -1.68 6.80
CA LEU A 102 7.49 -2.26 5.96
C LEU A 102 7.94 -1.25 4.93
N ALA A 103 9.24 -0.95 4.88
CA ALA A 103 9.83 -0.09 3.87
C ALA A 103 10.71 -0.91 2.93
N THR A 104 10.50 -0.77 1.63
CA THR A 104 11.26 -1.51 0.61
C THR A 104 12.35 -0.69 -0.06
N PHE A 105 12.37 0.62 0.15
CA PHE A 105 13.34 1.57 -0.43
C PHE A 105 13.35 1.60 -1.97
N GLY A 106 12.29 1.13 -2.60
CA GLY A 106 12.12 1.12 -4.03
C GLY A 106 10.92 0.31 -4.45
N ALA A 107 10.49 0.48 -5.70
CA ALA A 107 9.33 -0.18 -6.26
C ALA A 107 9.69 -1.03 -7.49
N SER A 108 10.87 -1.66 -7.47
CA SER A 108 11.25 -2.64 -8.49
C SER A 108 10.49 -3.95 -8.28
N ARG A 109 10.51 -4.81 -9.29
CA ARG A 109 9.94 -6.15 -9.17
C ARG A 109 10.56 -6.94 -8.02
N ALA A 110 11.88 -6.83 -7.83
CA ALA A 110 12.58 -7.52 -6.75
C ALA A 110 12.12 -7.01 -5.36
N ASN A 111 11.95 -5.69 -5.20
CA ASN A 111 11.41 -5.11 -3.97
C ASN A 111 9.99 -5.59 -3.68
N ALA A 112 9.13 -5.59 -4.70
CA ALA A 112 7.75 -6.07 -4.58
C ALA A 112 7.70 -7.55 -4.22
N GLN A 113 8.50 -8.38 -4.87
CA GLN A 113 8.58 -9.80 -4.57
C GLN A 113 9.06 -10.05 -3.14
N ALA A 114 10.10 -9.36 -2.69
CA ALA A 114 10.60 -9.50 -1.33
C ALA A 114 9.55 -9.12 -0.28
N ALA A 115 8.82 -8.03 -0.51
CA ALA A 115 7.73 -7.62 0.37
C ALA A 115 6.59 -8.66 0.37
N ALA A 116 6.21 -9.17 -0.80
CA ALA A 116 5.17 -10.18 -0.92
C ALA A 116 5.55 -11.48 -0.19
N GLU A 117 6.80 -11.92 -0.30
CA GLU A 117 7.32 -13.09 0.42
C GLU A 117 7.30 -12.86 1.92
N PHE A 118 7.78 -11.70 2.38
CA PHE A 118 7.77 -11.34 3.81
C PHE A 118 6.35 -11.36 4.39
N LEU A 119 5.36 -10.89 3.63
CA LEU A 119 3.96 -10.85 4.04
C LEU A 119 3.22 -12.18 3.81
N GLY A 120 3.87 -13.18 3.25
CA GLY A 120 3.26 -14.47 2.96
C GLY A 120 2.29 -14.49 1.78
N LEU A 121 2.26 -13.45 0.95
CA LEU A 121 1.35 -13.36 -0.20
C LEU A 121 1.68 -14.38 -1.27
N THR A 122 2.94 -14.73 -1.42
CA THR A 122 3.40 -15.69 -2.43
C THR A 122 2.93 -17.12 -2.17
N ALA A 123 2.61 -17.44 -0.92
CA ALA A 123 2.09 -18.76 -0.56
C ALA A 123 0.71 -19.07 -1.17
N LEU A 124 0.02 -18.04 -1.64
CA LEU A 124 -1.30 -18.15 -2.25
C LEU A 124 -1.25 -18.27 -3.78
N ARG A 125 -0.06 -18.19 -4.38
CA ARG A 125 0.13 -18.31 -5.82
C ARG A 125 0.68 -19.68 -6.19
N PRO A 126 0.20 -20.28 -7.28
CA PRO A 126 0.85 -21.48 -7.82
C PRO A 126 2.30 -21.11 -8.20
N ALA A 127 3.23 -22.05 -7.99
CA ALA A 127 4.60 -21.87 -8.40
C ALA A 127 4.67 -21.56 -9.91
N PRO A 128 5.52 -20.61 -10.34
CA PRO A 128 5.69 -20.34 -11.76
C PRO A 128 6.25 -21.61 -12.44
N ARG A 129 5.66 -21.91 -13.56
CA ARG A 129 6.13 -23.03 -14.38
C ARG A 129 7.32 -22.60 -15.22
#